data_bebc7aa63e098d74b988cd4d10b393d7
#
_entry.id   bebc7aa63e098d74b988cd4d10b393d7
#
_cell.length_a   1.000
_cell.length_b   1.000
_cell.length_c   1.000
_cell.angle_alpha   90.00
_cell.angle_beta   90.00
_cell.angle_gamma   90.00
#
_symmetry.space_group_name_H-M   'P 1'
#
loop_
_entity.id
_entity.type
_entity.pdbx_description
1 polymer ?
#
loop_
_entity_poly.entity_id
_entity_poly.type
_entity_poly.pdbx_seq_one_letter_code
_entity_poly.pdbx_strand_id
1 'polypeptide(L)'
;GRDMVGIAFTGSGKTIVFALPCVMFALEDEMKLPLAPGEGPVGLILSPSRELARQTFDVCKHFCDHLARGGFPEIRCMLCIGGEAMRDQMAVVRSGVHIVVATTGRLNDHLDKGRLSLSACRYVCLDEGDRLLDLGSDEDVQVSCLLFTVTFHMNLAHNLTRSA
;
A
#
# COMPACT_ATOMS: atom_id res chain seq x y z
N GLY A 1 11.85 10.99 6.97
CA GLY A 1 10.45 11.31 6.81
C GLY A 1 9.80 11.67 8.13
N ARG A 2 8.63 12.28 8.06
CA ARG A 2 7.76 12.56 9.21
C ARG A 2 6.38 12.07 8.86
N ASP A 3 5.64 11.56 9.84
CA ASP A 3 4.24 11.21 9.67
C ASP A 3 3.39 12.46 9.48
N MET A 4 2.29 12.34 8.75
CA MET A 4 1.41 13.44 8.43
C MET A 4 -0.06 13.03 8.64
N VAL A 5 -0.81 13.91 9.28
CA VAL A 5 -2.27 13.82 9.33
C VAL A 5 -2.83 14.97 8.50
N GLY A 6 -3.59 14.64 7.47
CA GLY A 6 -4.23 15.61 6.59
C GLY A 6 -5.75 15.63 6.80
N ILE A 7 -6.31 16.83 7.04
CA ILE A 7 -7.76 17.03 7.13
C ILE A 7 -8.20 17.87 5.93
N ALA A 8 -9.12 17.34 5.14
CA ALA A 8 -9.65 18.06 3.99
C ALA A 8 -11.07 17.58 3.63
N PHE A 9 -11.86 18.44 3.02
CA PHE A 9 -13.24 18.14 2.60
C PHE A 9 -13.29 17.12 1.46
N THR A 10 -14.40 16.41 1.36
CA THR A 10 -14.68 15.52 0.23
C THR A 10 -14.63 16.32 -1.08
N GLY A 11 -14.01 15.76 -2.12
CA GLY A 11 -13.84 16.45 -3.42
C GLY A 11 -12.70 17.46 -3.49
N SER A 12 -11.91 17.65 -2.44
CA SER A 12 -10.77 18.58 -2.40
C SER A 12 -9.49 18.07 -3.08
N GLY A 13 -9.52 16.89 -3.71
CA GLY A 13 -8.34 16.28 -4.32
C GLY A 13 -7.42 15.52 -3.35
N LYS A 14 -7.90 15.17 -2.15
CA LYS A 14 -7.13 14.42 -1.14
C LYS A 14 -6.42 13.20 -1.71
N THR A 15 -7.07 12.43 -2.57
CA THR A 15 -6.52 11.20 -3.12
C THR A 15 -5.18 11.42 -3.82
N ILE A 16 -5.03 12.50 -4.55
CA ILE A 16 -3.76 12.83 -5.24
C ILE A 16 -2.65 13.13 -4.23
N VAL A 17 -2.98 13.76 -3.10
CA VAL A 17 -2.01 14.16 -2.07
C VAL A 17 -1.29 12.97 -1.44
N PHE A 18 -1.93 11.81 -1.38
CA PHE A 18 -1.31 10.59 -0.86
C PHE A 18 -0.99 9.55 -1.94
N ALA A 19 -1.79 9.47 -3.01
CA ALA A 19 -1.53 8.51 -4.09
C ALA A 19 -0.27 8.85 -4.88
N LEU A 20 -0.08 10.15 -5.24
CA LEU A 20 1.08 10.56 -5.99
C LEU A 20 2.41 10.33 -5.24
N PRO A 21 2.58 10.72 -3.96
CA PRO A 21 3.79 10.37 -3.22
C PRO A 21 4.01 8.86 -3.11
N CYS A 22 2.96 8.06 -2.94
CA CYS A 22 3.06 6.60 -2.93
C CYS A 22 3.64 6.04 -4.24
N VAL A 23 3.12 6.52 -5.37
CA VAL A 23 3.61 6.13 -6.71
C VAL A 23 5.06 6.58 -6.93
N MET A 24 5.39 7.82 -6.53
CA MET A 24 6.76 8.35 -6.65
C MET A 24 7.75 7.54 -5.79
N PHE A 25 7.33 7.14 -4.59
CA PHE A 25 8.14 6.32 -3.70
C PHE A 25 8.39 4.93 -4.28
N ALA A 26 7.36 4.31 -4.84
CA ALA A 26 7.46 3.02 -5.50
C ALA A 26 8.37 3.09 -6.74
N LEU A 27 8.27 4.16 -7.53
CA LEU A 27 9.13 4.39 -8.69
C LEU A 27 10.61 4.58 -8.28
N GLU A 28 10.87 5.39 -7.27
CA GLU A 28 12.22 5.62 -6.76
C GLU A 28 12.87 4.30 -6.30
N ASP A 29 12.11 3.44 -5.64
CA ASP A 29 12.60 2.14 -5.19
C ASP A 29 12.87 1.20 -6.37
N GLU A 30 11.96 1.09 -7.32
CA GLU A 30 12.11 0.25 -8.51
C GLU A 30 13.32 0.69 -9.36
N MET A 31 13.58 2.00 -9.44
CA MET A 31 14.75 2.53 -10.15
C MET A 31 16.07 2.23 -9.45
N LYS A 32 16.07 2.10 -8.11
CA LYS A 32 17.28 1.76 -7.33
C LYS A 32 17.57 0.27 -7.34
N LEU A 33 16.55 -0.52 -7.08
CA LEU A 33 16.62 -1.98 -7.01
C LEU A 33 15.26 -2.56 -7.45
N PRO A 34 15.18 -3.13 -8.65
CA PRO A 34 13.95 -3.72 -9.16
C PRO A 34 13.36 -4.76 -8.21
N LEU A 35 12.06 -4.70 -8.00
CA LEU A 35 11.32 -5.58 -7.10
C LEU A 35 11.28 -7.01 -7.66
N ALA A 36 11.77 -7.96 -6.90
CA ALA A 36 11.81 -9.36 -7.31
C ALA A 36 10.39 -10.01 -7.27
N PRO A 37 10.17 -11.09 -8.03
CA PRO A 37 8.95 -11.86 -7.95
C PRO A 37 8.63 -12.31 -6.53
N GLY A 38 7.38 -12.07 -6.09
CA GLY A 38 6.89 -12.40 -4.75
C GLY A 38 7.23 -11.35 -3.68
N GLU A 39 7.97 -10.29 -4.01
CA GLU A 39 8.27 -9.20 -3.09
C GLU A 39 7.21 -8.10 -3.09
N GLY A 40 7.23 -7.28 -2.06
CA GLY A 40 6.37 -6.12 -1.87
C GLY A 40 5.21 -6.36 -0.92
N PRO A 41 4.31 -5.36 -0.75
CA PRO A 41 4.35 -4.05 -1.39
C PRO A 41 5.35 -3.08 -0.75
N VAL A 42 5.75 -2.06 -1.49
CA VAL A 42 6.49 -0.89 -1.01
C VAL A 42 5.54 0.14 -0.41
N GLY A 43 4.36 0.29 -1.01
CA GLY A 43 3.30 1.20 -0.59
C GLY A 43 1.97 0.47 -0.32
N LEU A 44 1.33 0.83 0.80
CA LEU A 44 0.02 0.34 1.21
C LEU A 44 -0.93 1.52 1.44
N ILE A 45 -2.11 1.45 0.83
CA ILE A 45 -3.20 2.41 1.08
C ILE A 45 -4.41 1.61 1.59
N LEU A 46 -4.89 1.93 2.78
CA LEU A 46 -6.08 1.33 3.38
C LEU A 46 -7.27 2.25 3.22
N SER A 47 -8.39 1.69 2.81
CA SER A 47 -9.67 2.39 2.66
C SER A 47 -10.79 1.65 3.39
N PRO A 48 -11.77 2.36 3.99
CA PRO A 48 -12.83 1.75 4.79
C PRO A 48 -13.88 1.00 3.95
N SER A 49 -13.95 1.27 2.66
CA SER A 49 -14.91 0.63 1.76
C SER A 49 -14.28 0.16 0.46
N ARG A 50 -14.90 -0.88 -0.15
CA ARG A 50 -14.47 -1.41 -1.45
C ARG A 50 -14.57 -0.37 -2.57
N GLU A 51 -15.59 0.47 -2.52
CA GLU A 51 -15.84 1.54 -3.48
C GLU A 51 -14.68 2.56 -3.46
N LEU A 52 -14.35 3.07 -2.26
CA LEU A 52 -13.27 4.03 -2.09
C LEU A 52 -11.92 3.43 -2.44
N ALA A 53 -11.65 2.18 -2.05
CA ALA A 53 -10.45 1.46 -2.45
C ALA A 53 -10.30 1.36 -3.97
N ARG A 54 -11.41 1.09 -4.69
CA ARG A 54 -11.41 1.03 -6.16
C ARG A 54 -11.09 2.39 -6.77
N GLN A 55 -11.74 3.46 -6.31
CA GLN A 55 -11.48 4.82 -6.79
C GLN A 55 -10.02 5.23 -6.59
N THR A 56 -9.47 4.93 -5.42
CA THR A 56 -8.06 5.21 -5.10
C THR A 56 -7.11 4.37 -5.95
N PHE A 57 -7.43 3.08 -6.16
CA PHE A 57 -6.67 2.21 -7.04
C PHE A 57 -6.63 2.73 -8.49
N ASP A 58 -7.77 3.19 -9.02
CA ASP A 58 -7.85 3.74 -10.38
C ASP A 58 -6.96 4.97 -10.54
N VAL A 59 -6.89 5.82 -9.51
CA VAL A 59 -5.98 6.98 -9.49
C VAL A 59 -4.52 6.52 -9.49
N CYS A 60 -4.13 5.59 -8.62
CA CYS A 60 -2.76 5.06 -8.59
C CYS A 60 -2.39 4.42 -9.93
N LYS A 61 -3.27 3.56 -10.46
CA LYS A 61 -3.06 2.89 -11.74
C LYS A 61 -2.90 3.87 -12.90
N HIS A 62 -3.71 4.93 -12.92
CA HIS A 62 -3.61 5.99 -13.92
C HIS A 62 -2.21 6.62 -13.96
N PHE A 63 -1.66 6.97 -12.80
CA PHE A 63 -0.29 7.51 -12.71
C PHE A 63 0.76 6.48 -13.15
N CYS A 64 0.64 5.24 -12.70
CA CYS A 64 1.58 4.17 -13.07
C CYS A 64 1.58 3.92 -14.58
N ASP A 65 0.41 3.88 -15.21
CA ASP A 65 0.28 3.70 -16.66
C ASP A 65 0.87 4.89 -17.45
N HIS A 66 0.77 6.11 -16.93
CA HIS A 66 1.38 7.28 -17.54
C HIS A 66 2.90 7.26 -17.42
N LEU A 67 3.45 6.85 -16.29
CA LEU A 67 4.88 6.67 -16.11
C LEU A 67 5.44 5.63 -17.08
N ALA A 68 4.79 4.47 -17.20
CA ALA A 68 5.20 3.42 -18.13
C ALA A 68 5.20 3.90 -19.60
N ARG A 69 4.16 4.65 -20.01
CA ARG A 69 4.14 5.29 -21.35
C ARG A 69 5.23 6.33 -21.53
N GLY A 70 5.66 6.98 -20.48
CA GLY A 70 6.79 7.92 -20.45
C GLY A 70 8.16 7.27 -20.46
N GLY A 71 8.25 5.93 -20.54
CA GLY A 71 9.50 5.18 -20.58
C GLY A 71 10.11 4.86 -19.19
N PHE A 72 9.37 5.09 -18.11
CA PHE A 72 9.76 4.66 -16.77
C PHE A 72 9.44 3.17 -16.54
N PRO A 73 10.08 2.52 -15.54
CA PRO A 73 9.75 1.15 -15.15
C PRO A 73 8.26 0.97 -14.82
N GLU A 74 7.74 -0.22 -15.08
CA GLU A 74 6.36 -0.57 -14.75
C GLU A 74 6.16 -0.67 -13.24
N ILE A 75 5.27 0.14 -12.69
CA ILE A 75 4.85 0.06 -11.28
C ILE A 75 3.57 -0.76 -11.19
N ARG A 76 3.68 -1.95 -10.60
CA ARG A 76 2.58 -2.91 -10.47
C ARG A 76 1.72 -2.60 -9.25
N CYS A 77 0.45 -2.29 -9.50
CA CYS A 77 -0.55 -2.01 -8.47
C CYS A 77 -1.52 -3.19 -8.31
N MET A 78 -1.96 -3.44 -7.09
CA MET A 78 -2.98 -4.45 -6.77
C MET A 78 -4.15 -3.84 -6.01
N LEU A 79 -5.37 -4.15 -6.45
CA LEU A 79 -6.59 -3.89 -5.70
C LEU A 79 -6.92 -5.11 -4.83
N CYS A 80 -6.81 -4.93 -3.51
CA CYS A 80 -6.97 -6.01 -2.52
C CYS A 80 -8.30 -5.84 -1.76
N ILE A 81 -9.40 -6.21 -2.40
CA ILE A 81 -10.75 -6.12 -1.84
C ILE A 81 -11.51 -7.44 -1.94
N GLY A 82 -12.52 -7.62 -1.09
CA GLY A 82 -13.43 -8.76 -1.20
C GLY A 82 -14.29 -8.69 -2.47
N GLY A 83 -14.62 -9.84 -3.03
CA GLY A 83 -15.42 -9.95 -4.25
C GLY A 83 -14.62 -9.98 -5.56
N GLU A 84 -13.34 -9.62 -5.53
CA GLU A 84 -12.42 -9.80 -6.65
C GLU A 84 -11.89 -11.24 -6.70
N ALA A 85 -11.59 -11.71 -7.93
CA ALA A 85 -11.05 -13.05 -8.12
C ALA A 85 -9.66 -13.17 -7.45
N MET A 86 -9.57 -14.11 -6.51
CA MET A 86 -8.33 -14.39 -5.78
C MET A 86 -7.16 -14.70 -6.72
N ARG A 87 -7.43 -15.38 -7.83
CA ARG A 87 -6.43 -15.75 -8.83
C ARG A 87 -5.74 -14.52 -9.42
N ASP A 88 -6.50 -13.47 -9.70
CA ASP A 88 -5.97 -12.26 -10.34
C ASP A 88 -5.11 -11.45 -9.33
N GLN A 89 -5.56 -11.35 -8.08
CA GLN A 89 -4.75 -10.76 -7.01
C GLN A 89 -3.44 -11.53 -6.82
N MET A 90 -3.49 -12.86 -6.80
CA MET A 90 -2.29 -13.70 -6.64
C MET A 90 -1.34 -13.65 -7.84
N ALA A 91 -1.83 -13.37 -9.04
CA ALA A 91 -0.96 -13.20 -10.21
C ALA A 91 -0.06 -11.97 -10.03
N VAL A 92 -0.62 -10.85 -9.56
CA VAL A 92 0.16 -9.63 -9.28
C VAL A 92 1.16 -9.86 -8.15
N VAL A 93 0.75 -10.50 -7.06
CA VAL A 93 1.65 -10.81 -5.93
C VAL A 93 2.85 -11.66 -6.40
N ARG A 94 2.60 -12.67 -7.23
CA ARG A 94 3.69 -13.54 -7.74
C ARG A 94 4.69 -12.82 -8.63
N SER A 95 4.26 -11.79 -9.38
CA SER A 95 5.16 -10.97 -10.20
C SER A 95 5.91 -9.92 -9.39
N GLY A 96 5.60 -9.77 -8.10
CA GLY A 96 6.02 -8.68 -7.25
C GLY A 96 5.07 -7.50 -7.36
N VAL A 97 4.67 -6.91 -6.23
CA VAL A 97 3.69 -5.83 -6.16
C VAL A 97 4.29 -4.58 -5.50
N HIS A 98 4.18 -3.43 -6.14
CA HIS A 98 4.72 -2.18 -5.62
C HIS A 98 3.74 -1.48 -4.70
N ILE A 99 2.47 -1.41 -5.12
CA ILE A 99 1.42 -0.67 -4.40
C ILE A 99 0.21 -1.58 -4.21
N VAL A 100 -0.25 -1.67 -2.98
CA VAL A 100 -1.51 -2.33 -2.62
C VAL A 100 -2.50 -1.30 -2.13
N VAL A 101 -3.67 -1.25 -2.76
CA VAL A 101 -4.83 -0.51 -2.25
C VAL A 101 -5.83 -1.54 -1.73
N ALA A 102 -6.17 -1.46 -0.44
CA ALA A 102 -6.86 -2.55 0.24
C ALA A 102 -8.02 -2.08 1.14
N THR A 103 -8.95 -3.01 1.39
CA THR A 103 -9.78 -3.00 2.59
C THR A 103 -9.19 -3.96 3.62
N THR A 104 -9.33 -3.66 4.91
CA THR A 104 -8.72 -4.37 6.03
C THR A 104 -8.98 -5.87 5.99
N GLY A 105 -10.23 -6.31 5.89
CA GLY A 105 -10.58 -7.72 5.93
C GLY A 105 -9.94 -8.57 4.81
N ARG A 106 -9.81 -8.05 3.58
CA ARG A 106 -9.14 -8.79 2.49
C ARG A 106 -7.61 -8.77 2.64
N LEU A 107 -7.06 -7.67 3.12
CA LEU A 107 -5.65 -7.59 3.42
C LEU A 107 -5.25 -8.62 4.47
N ASN A 108 -5.99 -8.67 5.59
CA ASN A 108 -5.75 -9.63 6.66
C ASN A 108 -5.83 -11.08 6.14
N ASP A 109 -6.83 -11.42 5.29
CA ASP A 109 -6.92 -12.74 4.66
C ASP A 109 -5.66 -13.12 3.85
N HIS A 110 -5.02 -12.16 3.21
CA HIS A 110 -3.75 -12.39 2.50
C HIS A 110 -2.56 -12.53 3.45
N LEU A 111 -2.49 -11.72 4.50
CA LEU A 111 -1.42 -11.75 5.50
C LEU A 111 -1.46 -13.03 6.32
N ASP A 112 -2.63 -13.41 6.86
CA ASP A 112 -2.84 -14.61 7.68
C ASP A 112 -2.47 -15.89 6.93
N LYS A 113 -2.74 -15.92 5.62
CA LYS A 113 -2.41 -17.05 4.76
C LYS A 113 -0.98 -17.00 4.20
N GLY A 114 -0.17 -16.04 4.63
CA GLY A 114 1.20 -15.87 4.17
C GLY A 114 1.32 -15.61 2.66
N ARG A 115 0.28 -15.08 2.02
CA ARG A 115 0.25 -14.80 0.58
C ARG A 115 0.85 -13.45 0.22
N LEU A 116 0.86 -12.53 1.17
CA LEU A 116 1.43 -11.21 1.07
C LEU A 116 2.25 -10.92 2.33
N SER A 117 3.36 -10.20 2.18
CA SER A 117 4.17 -9.75 3.32
C SER A 117 4.33 -8.24 3.25
N LEU A 118 4.23 -7.57 4.38
CA LEU A 118 4.49 -6.12 4.48
C LEU A 118 5.94 -5.79 4.86
N SER A 119 6.85 -6.75 4.80
CA SER A 119 8.25 -6.56 5.21
C SER A 119 9.01 -5.52 4.37
N ALA A 120 8.63 -5.33 3.12
CA ALA A 120 9.19 -4.32 2.23
C ALA A 120 8.41 -2.98 2.27
N CYS A 121 7.29 -2.93 3.03
CA CYS A 121 6.40 -1.77 3.03
C CYS A 121 7.03 -0.60 3.81
N ARG A 122 7.15 0.55 3.15
CA ARG A 122 7.75 1.78 3.71
C ARG A 122 6.85 2.99 3.63
N TYR A 123 5.75 2.88 2.91
CA TYR A 123 4.74 3.91 2.79
C TYR A 123 3.38 3.32 3.16
N VAL A 124 2.70 3.92 4.15
CA VAL A 124 1.33 3.54 4.52
C VAL A 124 0.47 4.79 4.56
N CYS A 125 -0.72 4.69 3.98
CA CYS A 125 -1.75 5.70 4.07
C CYS A 125 -3.06 5.09 4.56
N LEU A 126 -3.72 5.77 5.48
CA LEU A 126 -5.08 5.47 5.92
C LEU A 126 -6.01 6.52 5.30
N ASP A 127 -6.75 6.16 4.27
CA ASP A 127 -7.77 7.03 3.67
C ASP A 127 -9.05 6.96 4.49
N GLU A 128 -9.65 8.11 4.83
CA GLU A 128 -10.75 8.22 5.78
C GLU A 128 -10.46 7.48 7.10
N GLY A 129 -9.30 7.78 7.70
CA GLY A 129 -8.81 7.09 8.89
C GLY A 129 -9.77 7.11 10.07
N ASP A 130 -10.58 8.15 10.24
CA ASP A 130 -11.68 8.25 11.18
C ASP A 130 -12.68 7.09 11.00
N ARG A 131 -13.12 6.84 9.77
CA ARG A 131 -14.02 5.73 9.47
C ARG A 131 -13.35 4.35 9.65
N LEU A 132 -12.07 4.23 9.34
CA LEU A 132 -11.34 2.97 9.58
C LEU A 132 -11.31 2.63 11.07
N LEU A 133 -11.19 3.63 11.94
CA LEU A 133 -11.20 3.46 13.40
C LEU A 133 -12.61 3.17 13.93
N ASP A 134 -13.66 3.80 13.35
CA ASP A 134 -15.06 3.65 13.78
C ASP A 134 -15.68 2.31 13.36
N LEU A 135 -15.18 1.65 12.33
CA LEU A 135 -15.71 0.37 11.83
C LEU A 135 -15.55 -0.81 12.81
N GLY A 136 -15.05 -0.54 14.03
CA GLY A 136 -15.27 -1.36 15.22
C GLY A 136 -14.58 -2.72 15.24
N SER A 137 -13.75 -3.03 14.29
CA SER A 137 -12.78 -4.11 14.41
C SER A 137 -11.41 -3.50 14.76
N ASP A 138 -11.32 -2.93 15.95
CA ASP A 138 -10.06 -2.46 16.53
C ASP A 138 -8.93 -3.47 16.31
N GLU A 139 -9.23 -4.76 16.35
CA GLU A 139 -8.29 -5.84 16.11
C GLU A 139 -7.78 -5.88 14.66
N ASP A 140 -8.62 -5.69 13.65
CA ASP A 140 -8.23 -5.79 12.24
C ASP A 140 -7.38 -4.61 11.77
N VAL A 141 -7.70 -3.40 12.22
CA VAL A 141 -6.90 -2.19 11.94
C VAL A 141 -5.64 -2.20 12.79
N GLN A 142 -5.74 -2.62 14.06
CA GLN A 142 -4.59 -2.73 14.96
C GLN A 142 -3.59 -3.78 14.48
N VAL A 143 -4.02 -4.92 13.99
CA VAL A 143 -3.11 -5.94 13.42
C VAL A 143 -2.38 -5.39 12.20
N SER A 144 -3.07 -4.69 11.31
CA SER A 144 -2.42 -4.06 10.15
C SER A 144 -1.46 -2.94 10.56
N CYS A 145 -1.84 -2.10 11.52
CA CYS A 145 -0.99 -1.04 12.06
C CYS A 145 0.14 -1.57 12.95
N LEU A 146 -0.11 -2.60 13.76
CA LEU A 146 0.91 -3.25 14.60
C LEU A 146 1.97 -3.97 13.77
N LEU A 147 1.57 -4.71 12.75
CA LEU A 147 2.51 -5.32 11.80
C LEU A 147 3.37 -4.26 11.12
N PHE A 148 2.79 -3.13 10.76
CA PHE A 148 3.54 -2.00 10.22
C PHE A 148 4.49 -1.38 11.25
N THR A 149 4.01 -1.11 12.47
CA THR A 149 4.83 -0.52 13.55
C THR A 149 5.99 -1.43 13.93
N VAL A 150 5.76 -2.74 14.05
CA VAL A 150 6.81 -3.72 14.34
C VAL A 150 7.81 -3.81 13.20
N THR A 151 7.35 -3.86 11.96
CA THR A 151 8.22 -3.91 10.78
C THR A 151 9.02 -2.61 10.61
N PHE A 152 8.40 -1.46 10.83
CA PHE A 152 9.07 -0.15 10.76
C PHE A 152 10.14 0.02 11.84
N HIS A 153 9.86 -0.36 13.09
CA HIS A 153 10.84 -0.32 14.17
C HIS A 153 12.00 -1.29 13.97
N MET A 154 11.75 -2.49 13.45
CA MET A 154 12.80 -3.45 13.13
C MET A 154 13.71 -2.94 11.99
N ASN A 155 13.15 -2.33 10.95
CA ASN A 155 13.93 -1.75 9.85
C ASN A 155 14.73 -0.52 10.28
N LEU A 156 14.18 0.32 11.17
CA LEU A 156 14.91 1.45 11.73
C LEU A 156 16.10 0.99 12.58
N ALA A 157 15.92 -0.03 13.42
CA ALA A 157 16.99 -0.62 14.20
C ALA A 157 18.08 -1.24 13.32
N HIS A 158 17.70 -1.93 12.25
CA HIS A 158 18.64 -2.57 11.33
C HIS A 158 19.46 -1.56 10.49
N ASN A 159 18.88 -0.43 10.13
CA ASN A 159 19.58 0.65 9.43
C ASN A 159 20.54 1.42 10.35
N LEU A 160 20.22 1.57 11.63
CA LEU A 160 21.12 2.20 12.61
C LEU A 160 22.34 1.34 12.94
N THR A 161 22.24 0.02 12.87
CA THR A 161 23.37 -0.92 13.09
C THR A 161 24.28 -1.09 11.87
N ARG A 162 23.88 -0.63 10.67
CA ARG A 162 24.71 -0.66 9.45
C ARG A 162 25.46 0.65 9.19
N SER A 163 25.16 1.71 9.94
CA SER A 163 25.85 3.02 9.83
C SER A 163 26.83 3.28 10.98
N ALA A 164 27.12 2.31 11.80
CA ALA A 164 28.16 2.29 12.82
C ALA A 164 29.23 1.24 12.46
#